data_3ab2dfdcab01e9f73565fa1c225c6242
#
_entry.id   3ab2dfdcab01e9f73565fa1c225c6242
#
_cell.length_a   1.000
_cell.length_b   1.000
_cell.length_c   1.000
_cell.angle_alpha   90.00
_cell.angle_beta   90.00
_cell.angle_gamma   90.00
#
_symmetry.space_group_name_H-M   'P 1'
#
loop_
_entity.id
_entity.type
_entity.pdbx_description
1 polymer ?
#
loop_
_entity_poly.entity_id
_entity_poly.type
_entity_poly.pdbx_seq_one_letter_code
_entity_poly.pdbx_strand_id
1 'polypeptide(L)'
;MDLVENALIYLKNKLLENPFAHDRIKKIRRPFKIYDMNNLENELGKSWEDVLPREIDNPIWVVNIPREFYDFQDFETGSWDNYDLYLPGIGEVLSGARREFEYEKLVKKMERDNVNKENYRVLLDLSKKGRIKPTAGAGIGIERLISWIVNADHVGDVQLFPRVPGMVYDL
;
A
#
# COMPACT_ATOMS: atom_id res chain seq x y z
N MET A 1 -9.22 6.82 0.42
CA MET A 1 -9.65 5.87 -0.62
C MET A 1 -10.29 6.57 -1.83
N ASP A 2 -11.34 7.39 -1.70
CA ASP A 2 -12.07 8.02 -2.83
C ASP A 2 -11.20 8.77 -3.84
N LEU A 3 -10.20 9.52 -3.37
CA LEU A 3 -9.25 10.22 -4.25
C LEU A 3 -8.52 9.26 -5.19
N VAL A 4 -8.06 8.14 -4.66
CA VAL A 4 -7.31 7.13 -5.44
C VAL A 4 -8.23 6.40 -6.41
N GLU A 5 -9.44 6.04 -5.98
CA GLU A 5 -10.43 5.45 -6.89
C GLU A 5 -10.76 6.39 -8.04
N ASN A 6 -10.98 7.67 -7.75
CA ASN A 6 -11.23 8.69 -8.79
C ASN A 6 -10.04 8.83 -9.74
N ALA A 7 -8.80 8.80 -9.21
CA ALA A 7 -7.60 8.86 -10.03
C ALA A 7 -7.47 7.65 -10.97
N LEU A 8 -7.78 6.43 -10.48
CA LEU A 8 -7.77 5.23 -11.32
C LEU A 8 -8.87 5.24 -12.39
N ILE A 9 -10.07 5.75 -12.07
CA ILE A 9 -11.15 5.91 -13.07
C ILE A 9 -10.78 6.97 -14.10
N TYR A 10 -10.17 8.09 -13.68
CA TYR A 10 -9.65 9.09 -14.61
C TYR A 10 -8.60 8.49 -15.55
N LEU A 11 -7.63 7.75 -14.99
CA LEU A 11 -6.59 7.06 -15.76
C LEU A 11 -7.21 6.05 -16.75
N LYS A 12 -8.14 5.22 -16.31
CA LYS A 12 -8.92 4.34 -17.18
C LYS A 12 -9.48 5.10 -18.38
N ASN A 13 -10.20 6.21 -18.14
CA ASN A 13 -10.85 6.98 -19.20
C ASN A 13 -9.83 7.58 -20.19
N LYS A 14 -8.63 7.95 -19.72
CA LYS A 14 -7.54 8.47 -20.56
C LYS A 14 -6.87 7.37 -21.40
N LEU A 15 -6.93 6.12 -20.96
CA LEU A 15 -6.27 4.98 -21.58
C LEU A 15 -7.20 4.10 -22.43
N LEU A 16 -8.50 4.47 -22.56
CA LEU A 16 -9.49 3.65 -23.29
C LEU A 16 -9.06 3.30 -24.73
N GLU A 17 -8.43 4.26 -25.41
CA GLU A 17 -7.99 4.13 -26.80
C GLU A 17 -6.47 3.88 -26.93
N ASN A 18 -5.76 3.78 -25.79
CA ASN A 18 -4.31 3.55 -25.83
C ASN A 18 -4.02 2.10 -26.21
N PRO A 19 -3.25 1.85 -27.32
CA PRO A 19 -2.99 0.49 -27.78
C PRO A 19 -2.11 -0.34 -26.84
N PHE A 20 -1.36 0.29 -25.95
CA PHE A 20 -0.52 -0.38 -24.95
C PHE A 20 -1.27 -0.70 -23.66
N ALA A 21 -2.47 -0.15 -23.45
CA ALA A 21 -3.25 -0.41 -22.24
C ALA A 21 -3.99 -1.74 -22.35
N HIS A 22 -3.71 -2.64 -21.41
CA HIS A 22 -4.40 -3.93 -21.35
C HIS A 22 -5.88 -3.76 -20.99
N ASP A 23 -6.72 -4.65 -21.48
CA ASP A 23 -8.19 -4.57 -21.26
C ASP A 23 -8.63 -4.60 -19.79
N ARG A 24 -7.78 -5.08 -18.89
CA ARG A 24 -8.09 -5.09 -17.44
C ARG A 24 -8.36 -3.69 -16.89
N ILE A 25 -7.63 -2.65 -17.35
CA ILE A 25 -7.87 -1.29 -16.87
C ILE A 25 -9.25 -0.77 -17.33
N LYS A 26 -9.70 -1.18 -18.50
CA LYS A 26 -11.00 -0.80 -19.05
C LYS A 26 -12.18 -1.35 -18.24
N LYS A 27 -11.94 -2.43 -17.49
CA LYS A 27 -12.96 -3.11 -16.69
C LYS A 27 -13.12 -2.56 -15.27
N ILE A 28 -12.22 -1.68 -14.80
CA ILE A 28 -12.31 -1.11 -13.44
C ILE A 28 -13.66 -0.43 -13.23
N ARG A 29 -14.28 -0.71 -12.08
CA ARG A 29 -15.55 -0.11 -11.66
C ARG A 29 -15.54 0.26 -10.18
N ARG A 30 -16.14 1.39 -9.85
CA ARG A 30 -16.34 1.85 -8.47
C ARG A 30 -17.70 1.44 -7.92
N PRO A 31 -17.86 1.37 -6.59
CA PRO A 31 -16.81 1.49 -5.57
C PRO A 31 -15.94 0.22 -5.48
N PHE A 32 -14.70 0.37 -5.00
CA PHE A 32 -13.86 -0.80 -4.72
C PHE A 32 -14.32 -1.45 -3.41
N LYS A 33 -14.33 -2.78 -3.36
CA LYS A 33 -14.66 -3.51 -2.14
C LYS A 33 -13.57 -3.28 -1.10
N ILE A 34 -13.97 -3.26 0.17
CA ILE A 34 -13.08 -3.13 1.32
C ILE A 34 -13.11 -4.45 2.09
N TYR A 35 -11.94 -4.99 2.35
CA TYR A 35 -11.76 -6.20 3.14
C TYR A 35 -10.93 -5.88 4.40
N ASP A 36 -11.33 -6.44 5.54
CA ASP A 36 -10.50 -6.45 6.74
C ASP A 36 -9.47 -7.58 6.62
N MET A 37 -8.22 -7.29 6.96
CA MET A 37 -7.12 -8.26 6.85
C MET A 37 -7.38 -9.54 7.66
N ASN A 38 -7.95 -9.40 8.87
CA ASN A 38 -8.25 -10.58 9.69
C ASN A 38 -9.26 -11.52 9.03
N ASN A 39 -10.23 -10.98 8.29
CA ASN A 39 -11.19 -11.80 7.55
C ASN A 39 -10.51 -12.53 6.39
N LEU A 40 -9.60 -11.83 5.65
CA LEU A 40 -8.82 -12.45 4.58
C LEU A 40 -7.91 -13.56 5.11
N GLU A 41 -7.22 -13.35 6.24
CA GLU A 41 -6.39 -14.39 6.84
C GLU A 41 -7.21 -15.60 7.29
N ASN A 42 -8.42 -15.40 7.81
CA ASN A 42 -9.33 -16.49 8.18
C ASN A 42 -9.85 -17.26 6.96
N GLU A 43 -10.12 -16.59 5.84
CA GLU A 43 -10.68 -17.22 4.63
C GLU A 43 -9.60 -17.85 3.74
N LEU A 44 -8.46 -17.17 3.55
CA LEU A 44 -7.40 -17.54 2.59
C LEU A 44 -6.13 -18.05 3.28
N GLY A 45 -6.05 -18.00 4.62
CA GLY A 45 -4.88 -18.38 5.39
C GLY A 45 -3.79 -17.30 5.41
N LYS A 46 -2.64 -17.63 6.02
CA LYS A 46 -1.52 -16.69 6.21
C LYS A 46 -0.88 -16.20 4.90
N SER A 47 -1.08 -16.91 3.80
CA SER A 47 -0.59 -16.53 2.47
C SER A 47 -1.61 -15.75 1.66
N TRP A 48 -2.59 -15.12 2.31
CA TRP A 48 -3.66 -14.38 1.65
C TRP A 48 -3.14 -13.32 0.64
N GLU A 49 -2.00 -12.70 0.91
CA GLU A 49 -1.38 -11.70 0.01
C GLU A 49 -0.99 -12.29 -1.35
N ASP A 50 -0.58 -13.57 -1.40
CA ASP A 50 -0.23 -14.26 -2.64
C ASP A 50 -1.46 -14.81 -3.39
N VAL A 51 -2.51 -15.13 -2.64
CA VAL A 51 -3.75 -15.72 -3.18
C VAL A 51 -4.69 -14.64 -3.71
N LEU A 52 -4.92 -13.62 -2.91
CA LEU A 52 -5.90 -12.56 -3.16
C LEU A 52 -5.81 -11.92 -4.56
N PRO A 53 -4.62 -11.56 -5.09
CA PRO A 53 -4.54 -10.95 -6.41
C PRO A 53 -5.03 -11.84 -7.55
N ARG A 54 -5.05 -13.17 -7.35
CA ARG A 54 -5.52 -14.15 -8.34
C ARG A 54 -7.03 -14.38 -8.28
N GLU A 55 -7.64 -14.07 -7.14
CA GLU A 55 -9.07 -14.30 -6.89
C GLU A 55 -9.93 -13.07 -7.19
N ILE A 56 -9.33 -11.89 -7.35
CA ILE A 56 -10.07 -10.64 -7.58
C ILE A 56 -10.09 -10.26 -9.07
N ASP A 57 -11.22 -9.70 -9.53
CA ASP A 57 -11.43 -9.20 -10.90
C ASP A 57 -11.45 -7.67 -11.00
N ASN A 58 -11.46 -6.98 -9.86
CA ASN A 58 -11.51 -5.53 -9.73
C ASN A 58 -10.57 -5.09 -8.61
N PRO A 59 -10.03 -3.87 -8.63
CA PRO A 59 -9.26 -3.35 -7.49
C PRO A 59 -10.05 -3.43 -6.19
N ILE A 60 -9.35 -3.71 -5.10
CA ILE A 60 -9.93 -3.77 -3.75
C ILE A 60 -9.05 -3.05 -2.74
N TRP A 61 -9.64 -2.65 -1.63
CA TRP A 61 -8.95 -2.15 -0.45
C TRP A 61 -8.83 -3.25 0.60
N VAL A 62 -7.66 -3.35 1.21
CA VAL A 62 -7.46 -4.12 2.44
C VAL A 62 -7.14 -3.14 3.55
N VAL A 63 -7.79 -3.28 4.70
CA VAL A 63 -7.64 -2.40 5.86
C VAL A 63 -7.28 -3.19 7.11
N ASN A 64 -6.92 -2.47 8.18
CA ASN A 64 -6.65 -3.05 9.48
C ASN A 64 -5.45 -4.01 9.47
N ILE A 65 -4.38 -3.62 8.78
CA ILE A 65 -3.17 -4.43 8.59
C ILE A 65 -2.18 -4.10 9.70
N PRO A 66 -1.67 -5.07 10.48
CA PRO A 66 -0.58 -4.82 11.43
C PRO A 66 0.65 -4.23 10.75
N ARG A 67 1.14 -3.10 11.28
CA ARG A 67 2.24 -2.33 10.67
C ARG A 67 3.25 -1.88 11.72
N GLU A 68 4.19 -1.07 11.27
CA GLU A 68 5.27 -0.52 12.06
C GLU A 68 4.77 0.49 13.12
N PHE A 69 5.61 0.72 14.11
CA PHE A 69 5.31 1.56 15.26
C PHE A 69 4.82 2.98 14.92
N TYR A 70 5.16 3.51 13.74
CA TYR A 70 4.78 4.85 13.32
C TYR A 70 3.39 4.95 12.69
N ASP A 71 2.73 3.82 12.39
CA ASP A 71 1.35 3.82 11.93
C ASP A 71 0.38 3.85 13.11
N PHE A 72 -0.74 4.52 12.96
CA PHE A 72 -1.72 4.67 14.03
C PHE A 72 -2.41 3.34 14.32
N GLN A 73 -2.41 2.99 15.60
CA GLN A 73 -3.16 1.87 16.15
C GLN A 73 -4.03 2.36 17.29
N ASP A 74 -5.30 2.02 17.25
CA ASP A 74 -6.19 2.18 18.38
C ASP A 74 -5.86 1.11 19.44
N PHE A 75 -5.42 1.53 20.63
CA PHE A 75 -5.04 0.60 21.70
C PHE A 75 -6.21 -0.01 22.45
N GLU A 76 -7.41 0.53 22.32
CA GLU A 76 -8.61 -0.01 22.95
C GLU A 76 -9.17 -1.17 22.13
N THR A 77 -9.24 -1.00 20.81
CA THR A 77 -9.78 -2.00 19.88
C THR A 77 -8.71 -2.89 19.27
N GLY A 78 -7.44 -2.44 19.31
CA GLY A 78 -6.32 -3.10 18.61
C GLY A 78 -6.29 -2.82 17.10
N SER A 79 -7.27 -2.10 16.55
CA SER A 79 -7.38 -1.84 15.11
C SER A 79 -6.37 -0.84 14.59
N TRP A 80 -5.98 -1.00 13.33
CA TRP A 80 -5.05 -0.13 12.61
C TRP A 80 -5.81 0.77 11.63
N ASP A 81 -5.45 2.06 11.60
CA ASP A 81 -6.02 3.03 10.66
C ASP A 81 -5.12 3.16 9.42
N ASN A 82 -5.17 2.11 8.59
CA ASN A 82 -4.39 2.00 7.36
C ASN A 82 -5.18 1.32 6.24
N TYR A 83 -4.62 1.36 5.05
CA TYR A 83 -5.23 0.78 3.88
C TYR A 83 -4.20 0.49 2.79
N ASP A 84 -4.36 -0.64 2.13
CA ASP A 84 -3.60 -1.02 0.95
C ASP A 84 -4.53 -1.22 -0.23
N LEU A 85 -4.07 -0.85 -1.43
CA LEU A 85 -4.78 -1.10 -2.67
C LEU A 85 -4.16 -2.31 -3.37
N TYR A 86 -4.98 -3.33 -3.58
CA TYR A 86 -4.63 -4.51 -4.36
C TYR A 86 -5.23 -4.45 -5.75
N LEU A 87 -4.43 -4.76 -6.76
CA LEU A 87 -4.88 -4.89 -8.15
C LEU A 87 -4.87 -6.36 -8.59
N PRO A 88 -5.84 -6.77 -9.44
CA PRO A 88 -5.90 -8.12 -9.97
C PRO A 88 -4.60 -8.54 -10.67
N GLY A 89 -4.03 -9.68 -10.27
CA GLY A 89 -2.87 -10.29 -10.90
C GLY A 89 -1.51 -9.68 -10.56
N ILE A 90 -1.46 -8.56 -9.78
CA ILE A 90 -0.17 -7.96 -9.41
C ILE A 90 0.01 -7.77 -7.89
N GLY A 91 -1.08 -7.72 -7.14
CA GLY A 91 -1.02 -7.53 -5.69
C GLY A 91 -1.07 -6.07 -5.25
N GLU A 92 -0.43 -5.77 -4.12
CA GLU A 92 -0.36 -4.43 -3.56
C GLU A 92 0.31 -3.45 -4.51
N VAL A 93 -0.33 -2.31 -4.75
CA VAL A 93 0.21 -1.22 -5.57
C VAL A 93 0.29 0.10 -4.81
N LEU A 94 -0.49 0.27 -3.76
CA LEU A 94 -0.47 1.44 -2.90
C LEU A 94 -0.64 1.00 -1.46
N SER A 95 0.12 1.62 -0.57
CA SER A 95 -0.02 1.49 0.87
C SER A 95 -0.12 2.85 1.52
N GLY A 96 -1.01 3.00 2.49
CA GLY A 96 -1.22 4.23 3.20
C GLY A 96 -1.72 4.02 4.63
N ALA A 97 -1.40 4.99 5.51
CA ALA A 97 -1.82 4.95 6.90
C ALA A 97 -1.96 6.36 7.48
N ARG A 98 -2.82 6.47 8.48
CA ARG A 98 -2.72 7.52 9.46
C ARG A 98 -1.46 7.31 10.28
N ARG A 99 -0.73 8.39 10.60
CA ARG A 99 0.51 8.30 11.35
C ARG A 99 0.29 8.55 12.83
N GLU A 100 1.02 7.78 13.66
CA GLU A 100 1.07 8.01 15.08
C GLU A 100 1.84 9.30 15.38
N PHE A 101 1.35 10.11 16.30
CA PHE A 101 1.96 11.38 16.68
C PHE A 101 2.12 11.53 18.20
N GLU A 102 1.48 10.67 19.00
CA GLU A 102 1.53 10.72 20.45
C GLU A 102 2.79 10.02 20.97
N TYR A 103 3.61 10.75 21.72
CA TYR A 103 4.90 10.26 22.24
C TYR A 103 4.81 8.92 22.97
N GLU A 104 3.88 8.81 23.92
CA GLU A 104 3.72 7.60 24.72
C GLU A 104 3.33 6.38 23.89
N LYS A 105 2.49 6.57 22.88
CA LYS A 105 2.08 5.50 21.98
C LYS A 105 3.22 5.08 21.06
N LEU A 106 4.00 6.04 20.53
CA LEU A 106 5.21 5.75 19.77
C LEU A 106 6.20 4.91 20.57
N VAL A 107 6.52 5.36 21.82
CA VAL A 107 7.46 4.65 22.69
C VAL A 107 6.98 3.24 23.00
N LYS A 108 5.70 3.07 23.36
CA LYS A 108 5.11 1.77 23.68
C LYS A 108 5.17 0.80 22.49
N LYS A 109 4.87 1.29 21.27
CA LYS A 109 4.96 0.46 20.07
C LYS A 109 6.40 0.13 19.70
N MET A 110 7.34 1.08 19.84
CA MET A 110 8.76 0.82 19.66
C MET A 110 9.30 -0.26 20.62
N GLU A 111 8.85 -0.26 21.87
CA GLU A 111 9.21 -1.29 22.86
C GLU A 111 8.66 -2.66 22.47
N ARG A 112 7.38 -2.72 22.09
CA ARG A 112 6.75 -3.95 21.59
C ARG A 112 7.50 -4.53 20.40
N ASP A 113 7.91 -3.68 19.45
CA ASP A 113 8.52 -4.08 18.17
C ASP A 113 10.06 -4.16 18.25
N ASN A 114 10.63 -3.99 19.46
CA ASN A 114 12.09 -3.97 19.71
C ASN A 114 12.85 -2.99 18.80
N VAL A 115 12.30 -1.81 18.57
CA VAL A 115 12.87 -0.77 17.72
C VAL A 115 13.89 0.05 18.50
N ASN A 116 15.09 0.27 17.92
CA ASN A 116 16.09 1.13 18.52
C ASN A 116 15.65 2.61 18.48
N LYS A 117 15.30 3.16 19.65
CA LYS A 117 14.80 4.52 19.82
C LYS A 117 15.80 5.61 19.39
N GLU A 118 17.10 5.33 19.46
CA GLU A 118 18.13 6.28 19.07
C GLU A 118 18.05 6.65 17.59
N ASN A 119 17.68 5.71 16.74
CA ASN A 119 17.50 5.95 15.31
C ASN A 119 16.34 6.94 15.03
N TYR A 120 15.44 7.12 15.98
CA TYR A 120 14.23 7.95 15.84
C TYR A 120 14.19 9.11 16.84
N ARG A 121 15.34 9.48 17.42
CA ARG A 121 15.43 10.53 18.45
C ARG A 121 14.77 11.84 18.04
N VAL A 122 14.92 12.26 16.77
CA VAL A 122 14.31 13.51 16.26
C VAL A 122 12.79 13.41 16.26
N LEU A 123 12.23 12.29 15.79
CA LEU A 123 10.80 12.04 15.81
C LEU A 123 10.26 12.07 17.24
N LEU A 124 10.92 11.36 18.16
CA LEU A 124 10.52 11.28 19.56
C LEU A 124 10.61 12.64 20.26
N ASP A 125 11.68 13.42 20.01
CA ASP A 125 11.82 14.76 20.59
C ASP A 125 10.72 15.72 20.10
N LEU A 126 10.42 15.70 18.81
CA LEU A 126 9.33 16.52 18.25
C LEU A 126 7.96 16.10 18.77
N SER A 127 7.70 14.80 18.89
CA SER A 127 6.46 14.27 19.45
C SER A 127 6.30 14.67 20.91
N LYS A 128 7.35 14.46 21.73
CA LYS A 128 7.36 14.86 23.16
C LYS A 128 7.10 16.35 23.38
N LYS A 129 7.56 17.20 22.44
CA LYS A 129 7.32 18.65 22.46
C LYS A 129 5.96 19.06 21.87
N GLY A 130 5.10 18.11 21.47
CA GLY A 130 3.81 18.38 20.84
C GLY A 130 3.90 19.08 19.49
N ARG A 131 5.04 18.94 18.79
CA ARG A 131 5.28 19.58 17.50
C ARG A 131 4.84 18.75 16.30
N ILE A 132 4.59 17.46 16.51
CA ILE A 132 4.01 16.59 15.47
C ILE A 132 2.49 16.74 15.50
N LYS A 133 1.89 16.93 14.35
CA LYS A 133 0.44 16.99 14.18
C LYS A 133 -0.08 15.69 13.58
N PRO A 134 -1.39 15.36 13.77
CA PRO A 134 -2.00 14.26 13.08
C PRO A 134 -1.79 14.39 11.57
N THR A 135 -1.22 13.36 10.95
CA THR A 135 -1.00 13.28 9.50
C THR A 135 -1.40 11.91 8.99
N ALA A 136 -1.62 11.81 7.69
CA ALA A 136 -1.71 10.57 6.97
C ALA A 136 -0.83 10.65 5.72
N GLY A 137 -0.40 9.52 5.23
CA GLY A 137 0.40 9.44 4.01
C GLY A 137 0.14 8.14 3.28
N ALA A 138 0.32 8.18 1.97
CA ALA A 138 0.27 6.99 1.13
C ALA A 138 1.37 7.05 0.08
N GLY A 139 1.88 5.88 -0.31
CA GLY A 139 2.82 5.69 -1.40
C GLY A 139 2.21 4.78 -2.46
N ILE A 140 2.39 5.13 -3.73
CA ILE A 140 2.00 4.27 -4.85
C ILE A 140 3.24 3.83 -5.62
N GLY A 141 3.34 2.51 -5.90
CA GLY A 141 4.37 1.93 -6.75
C GLY A 141 4.05 2.19 -8.21
N ILE A 142 4.67 3.21 -8.79
CA ILE A 142 4.40 3.62 -10.18
C ILE A 142 4.75 2.50 -11.15
N GLU A 143 5.87 1.83 -10.96
CA GLU A 143 6.30 0.72 -11.81
C GLU A 143 5.30 -0.45 -11.75
N ARG A 144 4.79 -0.77 -10.55
CA ARG A 144 3.75 -1.80 -10.40
C ARG A 144 2.47 -1.40 -11.12
N LEU A 145 2.05 -0.13 -10.97
CA LEU A 145 0.86 0.38 -11.64
C LEU A 145 1.03 0.33 -13.16
N ILE A 146 2.17 0.76 -13.70
CA ILE A 146 2.44 0.71 -15.15
C ILE A 146 2.50 -0.74 -15.64
N SER A 147 3.22 -1.64 -14.94
CA SER A 147 3.24 -3.07 -15.27
C SER A 147 1.84 -3.65 -15.35
N TRP A 148 0.97 -3.29 -14.40
CA TRP A 148 -0.42 -3.73 -14.43
C TRP A 148 -1.20 -3.17 -15.61
N ILE A 149 -0.99 -1.89 -15.97
CA ILE A 149 -1.67 -1.24 -17.10
C ILE A 149 -1.30 -1.90 -18.44
N VAL A 150 -0.01 -2.18 -18.65
CA VAL A 150 0.49 -2.76 -19.92
C VAL A 150 0.58 -4.28 -19.92
N ASN A 151 0.26 -4.92 -18.79
CA ASN A 151 0.38 -6.37 -18.57
C ASN A 151 1.81 -6.89 -18.78
N ALA A 152 2.80 -6.16 -18.25
CA ALA A 152 4.18 -6.63 -18.24
C ALA A 152 4.36 -7.79 -17.25
N ASP A 153 5.23 -8.72 -17.58
CA ASP A 153 5.52 -9.91 -16.77
C ASP A 153 6.38 -9.54 -15.53
N HIS A 154 7.21 -8.51 -15.68
CA HIS A 154 8.09 -8.05 -14.60
C HIS A 154 8.13 -6.52 -14.50
N VAL A 155 8.25 -5.98 -13.28
CA VAL A 155 8.34 -4.52 -13.06
C VAL A 155 9.57 -3.88 -13.71
N GLY A 156 10.64 -4.64 -13.95
CA GLY A 156 11.81 -4.19 -14.68
C GLY A 156 11.52 -3.82 -16.13
N ASP A 157 10.51 -4.45 -16.75
CA ASP A 157 10.16 -4.23 -18.16
C ASP A 157 9.57 -2.84 -18.43
N VAL A 158 9.16 -2.15 -17.36
CA VAL A 158 8.59 -0.80 -17.42
C VAL A 158 9.52 0.28 -16.84
N GLN A 159 10.76 -0.08 -16.53
CA GLN A 159 11.80 0.84 -16.03
C GLN A 159 12.79 1.16 -17.15
N LEU A 160 13.22 2.43 -17.23
CA LEU A 160 14.26 2.85 -18.16
C LEU A 160 15.64 2.23 -17.84
N PHE A 161 15.92 2.08 -16.53
CA PHE A 161 17.17 1.52 -16.02
C PHE A 161 16.86 0.52 -14.90
N PRO A 162 16.37 -0.69 -15.24
CA PRO A 162 15.98 -1.66 -14.25
C PRO A 162 17.19 -2.17 -13.47
N ARG A 163 17.05 -2.28 -12.14
CA ARG A 163 18.05 -2.89 -11.27
C ARG A 163 17.60 -4.30 -10.89
N VAL A 164 17.76 -5.21 -11.83
CA VAL A 164 17.41 -6.62 -11.62
C VAL A 164 18.67 -7.39 -11.23
N PRO A 165 18.69 -8.15 -10.11
CA PRO A 165 19.83 -8.95 -9.73
C PRO A 165 20.24 -9.91 -10.85
N GLY A 166 21.53 -9.96 -11.19
CA GLY A 166 22.08 -10.80 -12.27
C GLY A 166 22.01 -10.20 -13.68
N MET A 167 21.39 -9.02 -13.86
CA MET A 167 21.45 -8.29 -15.11
C MET A 167 22.48 -7.16 -15.02
N VAL A 168 23.42 -7.16 -15.97
CA VAL A 168 24.38 -6.06 -16.16
C VAL A 168 23.93 -5.29 -17.40
N TYR A 169 23.68 -4.00 -17.25
CA TYR A 169 23.38 -3.10 -18.35
C TYR A 169 24.63 -2.30 -18.66
N ASP A 170 25.14 -2.39 -19.88
CA ASP A 170 26.15 -1.46 -20.39
C ASP A 170 25.44 -0.13 -20.70
N LEU A 171 25.82 0.90 -19.95
CA LEU A 171 25.35 2.29 -20.11
C LEU A 171 26.28 3.05 -21.05
#